data_0ea45dcca92ec07da2d6b72f9679e82b
#
_entry.id   0ea45dcca92ec07da2d6b72f9679e82b
#
_cell.length_a   1.000
_cell.length_b   1.000
_cell.length_c   1.000
_cell.angle_alpha   90.00
_cell.angle_beta   90.00
_cell.angle_gamma   90.00
#
_symmetry.space_group_name_H-M   'P 1'
#
loop_
_entity.id
_entity.type
_entity.pdbx_description
1 polymer ?
#
loop_
_entity_poly.entity_id
_entity_poly.type
_entity_poly.pdbx_seq_one_letter_code
_entity_poly.pdbx_strand_id
1 'polypeptide(L)'
;MTKALLTILLLLSIMPSMAEVSRENAPLSLLNEIQYSPNLTTAGQPSEEQFRAVAEAGFQRVIFLAFTDHKNAVKNEDRIARSAGLEFVHIPVAWDAPTTDDFDTFAAVMRATEKTLVHCEVNFRASVFGFLYQVIYLGTPAEEAWALLTRIWIPNETWKTFIVSALAEKGIEYPGV
;
A
#
# COMPACT_ATOMS: atom_id res chain seq x y z
N MET A 1 -27.19 -60.60 -17.81
CA MET A 1 -27.53 -59.81 -16.61
C MET A 1 -26.27 -59.12 -16.14
N THR A 2 -26.03 -57.91 -16.61
CA THR A 2 -24.82 -57.11 -16.37
C THR A 2 -25.14 -56.08 -15.27
N LYS A 3 -24.51 -56.23 -14.11
CA LYS A 3 -24.65 -55.26 -12.98
C LYS A 3 -23.72 -54.09 -13.21
N ALA A 4 -24.27 -52.92 -13.44
CA ALA A 4 -23.51 -51.65 -13.45
C ALA A 4 -23.21 -51.22 -11.99
N LEU A 5 -21.91 -51.10 -11.67
CA LEU A 5 -21.43 -50.52 -10.43
C LEU A 5 -21.42 -48.97 -10.58
N LEU A 6 -22.27 -48.28 -9.84
CA LEU A 6 -22.31 -46.83 -9.78
C LEU A 6 -21.29 -46.37 -8.74
N THR A 7 -20.14 -45.83 -9.16
CA THR A 7 -19.12 -45.25 -8.27
C THR A 7 -19.54 -43.80 -7.96
N ILE A 8 -20.00 -43.54 -6.75
CA ILE A 8 -20.29 -42.19 -6.26
C ILE A 8 -18.96 -41.56 -5.86
N LEU A 9 -18.49 -40.55 -6.62
CA LEU A 9 -17.33 -39.74 -6.30
C LEU A 9 -17.77 -38.67 -5.30
N LEU A 10 -17.39 -38.85 -4.02
CA LEU A 10 -17.66 -37.90 -2.96
C LEU A 10 -16.64 -36.73 -3.07
N LEU A 11 -17.08 -35.61 -3.65
CA LEU A 11 -16.31 -34.36 -3.65
C LEU A 11 -16.32 -33.77 -2.23
N LEU A 12 -15.26 -34.01 -1.47
CA LEU A 12 -15.00 -33.25 -0.22
C LEU A 12 -14.63 -31.81 -0.60
N SER A 13 -15.57 -30.90 -0.50
CA SER A 13 -15.27 -29.46 -0.51
C SER A 13 -14.58 -29.11 0.80
N ILE A 14 -13.27 -28.81 0.72
CA ILE A 14 -12.49 -28.27 1.83
C ILE A 14 -12.97 -26.83 2.04
N MET A 15 -13.81 -26.61 3.03
CA MET A 15 -14.14 -25.25 3.49
C MET A 15 -12.95 -24.70 4.29
N PRO A 16 -12.47 -23.48 3.99
CA PRO A 16 -11.43 -22.87 4.80
C PRO A 16 -11.92 -22.72 6.25
N SER A 17 -11.05 -23.02 7.20
CA SER A 17 -11.33 -22.92 8.63
C SER A 17 -11.65 -21.46 8.99
N MET A 18 -12.65 -21.26 9.87
CA MET A 18 -12.99 -19.92 10.40
C MET A 18 -11.78 -19.21 11.06
N ALA A 19 -10.77 -19.97 11.50
CA ALA A 19 -9.53 -19.45 12.05
C ALA A 19 -8.59 -18.87 10.97
N GLU A 20 -8.68 -19.35 9.74
CA GLU A 20 -7.89 -18.84 8.60
C GLU A 20 -8.47 -17.52 8.08
N VAL A 21 -9.79 -17.42 7.99
CA VAL A 21 -10.51 -16.18 7.64
C VAL A 21 -10.28 -15.07 8.67
N SER A 22 -10.14 -15.42 9.96
CA SER A 22 -9.91 -14.43 11.04
C SER A 22 -8.49 -13.87 11.06
N ARG A 23 -7.48 -14.57 10.50
CA ARG A 23 -6.09 -14.09 10.42
C ARG A 23 -5.88 -13.11 9.26
N GLU A 24 -6.59 -13.29 8.16
CA GLU A 24 -6.47 -12.45 6.96
C GLU A 24 -6.97 -11.01 7.16
N ASN A 25 -7.79 -10.77 8.19
CA ASN A 25 -8.42 -9.47 8.50
C ASN A 25 -7.95 -8.84 9.82
N ALA A 26 -6.92 -9.37 10.47
CA ALA A 26 -6.38 -8.72 11.66
C ALA A 26 -5.68 -7.41 11.26
N PRO A 27 -5.98 -6.27 11.93
CA PRO A 27 -5.31 -5.01 11.63
C PRO A 27 -3.80 -5.17 11.89
N LEU A 28 -2.98 -4.71 10.93
CA LEU A 28 -1.51 -4.79 11.02
C LEU A 28 -0.94 -3.89 12.12
N SER A 29 -1.77 -2.99 12.66
CA SER A 29 -1.37 -2.01 13.69
C SER A 29 -0.14 -1.19 13.29
N LEU A 30 -0.05 -0.83 12.01
CA LEU A 30 1.01 0.02 11.49
C LEU A 30 0.77 1.48 11.89
N LEU A 31 1.84 2.24 12.02
CA LEU A 31 1.77 3.65 12.37
C LEU A 31 0.98 4.42 11.30
N ASN A 32 -0.09 5.13 11.70
CA ASN A 32 -0.89 5.96 10.80
C ASN A 32 -1.38 5.23 9.54
N GLU A 33 -1.78 3.98 9.68
CA GLU A 33 -2.23 3.13 8.56
C GLU A 33 -3.47 3.68 7.86
N ILE A 34 -3.45 3.68 6.52
CA ILE A 34 -4.63 3.92 5.66
C ILE A 34 -4.71 2.80 4.63
N GLN A 35 -5.84 2.14 4.57
CA GLN A 35 -6.17 1.26 3.44
C GLN A 35 -6.95 2.07 2.39
N TYR A 36 -6.30 2.38 1.28
CA TYR A 36 -6.91 3.08 0.15
C TYR A 36 -7.74 2.14 -0.74
N SER A 37 -7.31 0.89 -0.89
CA SER A 37 -8.03 -0.15 -1.62
C SER A 37 -7.68 -1.53 -1.05
N PRO A 38 -8.32 -2.63 -1.47
CA PRO A 38 -7.90 -3.97 -1.07
C PRO A 38 -6.42 -4.28 -1.35
N ASN A 39 -5.85 -3.63 -2.37
CA ASN A 39 -4.46 -3.86 -2.82
C ASN A 39 -3.51 -2.69 -2.52
N LEU A 40 -3.95 -1.62 -1.86
CA LEU A 40 -3.10 -0.48 -1.53
C LEU A 40 -3.32 -0.03 -0.09
N THR A 41 -2.31 -0.23 0.72
CA THR A 41 -2.23 0.30 2.09
C THR A 41 -1.02 1.21 2.21
N THR A 42 -1.16 2.32 2.92
CA THR A 42 -0.05 3.21 3.26
C THR A 42 0.14 3.28 4.77
N ALA A 43 1.40 3.46 5.23
CA ALA A 43 1.72 3.51 6.65
C ALA A 43 3.00 4.32 6.93
N GLY A 44 3.26 4.56 8.22
CA GLY A 44 4.59 4.94 8.71
C GLY A 44 5.53 3.74 8.73
N GLN A 45 6.76 3.94 9.22
CA GLN A 45 7.81 2.94 9.24
C GLN A 45 7.37 1.67 10.01
N PRO A 46 7.29 0.50 9.37
CA PRO A 46 7.08 -0.77 10.06
C PRO A 46 8.29 -1.16 10.91
N SER A 47 8.10 -1.85 12.02
CA SER A 47 9.19 -2.52 12.73
C SER A 47 9.64 -3.79 12.00
N GLU A 48 10.77 -4.36 12.41
CA GLU A 48 11.27 -5.62 11.84
C GLU A 48 10.24 -6.77 11.98
N GLU A 49 9.57 -6.85 13.13
CA GLU A 49 8.53 -7.86 13.37
C GLU A 49 7.29 -7.64 12.50
N GLN A 50 6.94 -6.37 12.25
CA GLN A 50 5.78 -6.04 11.43
C GLN A 50 5.95 -6.41 9.96
N PHE A 51 7.15 -6.47 9.40
CA PHE A 51 7.36 -6.97 8.03
C PHE A 51 6.90 -8.42 7.84
N ARG A 52 7.08 -9.26 8.88
CA ARG A 52 6.56 -10.63 8.84
C ARG A 52 5.03 -10.65 8.86
N ALA A 53 4.43 -9.84 9.74
CA ALA A 53 2.97 -9.73 9.81
C ALA A 53 2.36 -9.17 8.49
N VAL A 54 3.04 -8.24 7.83
CA VAL A 54 2.68 -7.72 6.51
C VAL A 54 2.66 -8.85 5.47
N ALA A 55 3.70 -9.70 5.43
CA ALA A 55 3.73 -10.85 4.52
C ALA A 55 2.62 -11.88 4.84
N GLU A 56 2.41 -12.19 6.13
CA GLU A 56 1.35 -13.10 6.60
C GLU A 56 -0.06 -12.56 6.29
N ALA A 57 -0.24 -11.24 6.20
CA ALA A 57 -1.48 -10.58 5.78
C ALA A 57 -1.67 -10.55 4.24
N GLY A 58 -0.83 -11.28 3.49
CA GLY A 58 -0.95 -11.46 2.05
C GLY A 58 -0.39 -10.32 1.21
N PHE A 59 0.37 -9.39 1.79
CA PHE A 59 1.10 -8.41 1.00
C PHE A 59 2.23 -9.10 0.22
N GLN A 60 2.48 -8.61 -0.98
CA GLN A 60 3.47 -9.15 -1.91
C GLN A 60 4.63 -8.18 -2.10
N ARG A 61 4.37 -6.88 -1.89
CA ARG A 61 5.33 -5.80 -2.12
C ARG A 61 5.32 -4.77 -1.02
N VAL A 62 6.51 -4.21 -0.78
CA VAL A 62 6.72 -3.02 0.03
C VAL A 62 7.41 -1.95 -0.81
N ILE A 63 6.88 -0.74 -0.81
CA ILE A 63 7.50 0.45 -1.44
C ILE A 63 7.86 1.43 -0.32
N PHE A 64 9.15 1.75 -0.19
CA PHE A 64 9.67 2.69 0.79
C PHE A 64 9.99 4.04 0.15
N LEU A 65 9.38 5.12 0.67
CA LEU A 65 9.47 6.47 0.09
C LEU A 65 10.36 7.45 0.88
N ALA A 66 10.89 7.07 2.04
CA ALA A 66 11.77 7.94 2.79
C ALA A 66 13.25 7.61 2.54
N PHE A 67 14.13 8.49 3.01
CA PHE A 67 15.56 8.21 3.04
C PHE A 67 15.90 7.25 4.17
N THR A 68 16.97 6.49 4.03
CA THR A 68 17.38 5.44 4.98
C THR A 68 18.10 5.98 6.22
N ASP A 69 18.37 7.29 6.29
CA ASP A 69 19.10 7.94 7.37
C ASP A 69 18.19 8.68 8.39
N HIS A 70 16.86 8.52 8.27
CA HIS A 70 15.96 9.09 9.27
C HIS A 70 16.03 8.29 10.59
N LYS A 71 15.70 8.96 11.71
CA LYS A 71 15.91 8.42 13.08
C LYS A 71 15.21 7.10 13.39
N ASN A 72 14.10 6.81 12.68
CA ASN A 72 13.30 5.60 12.89
C ASN A 72 13.55 4.55 11.80
N ALA A 73 14.54 4.77 10.90
CA ALA A 73 14.83 3.84 9.82
C ALA A 73 15.26 2.46 10.36
N VAL A 74 14.70 1.41 9.79
CA VAL A 74 15.08 0.03 10.09
C VAL A 74 16.34 -0.32 9.29
N LYS A 75 17.40 -0.74 9.98
CA LYS A 75 18.65 -1.13 9.31
C LYS A 75 18.45 -2.40 8.47
N ASN A 76 18.99 -2.41 7.25
CA ASN A 76 18.88 -3.52 6.31
C ASN A 76 17.43 -3.92 6.01
N GLU A 77 16.54 -2.94 5.96
CA GLU A 77 15.10 -3.13 5.73
C GLU A 77 14.82 -3.95 4.47
N ASP A 78 15.55 -3.71 3.39
CA ASP A 78 15.47 -4.47 2.14
C ASP A 78 15.69 -5.98 2.34
N ARG A 79 16.64 -6.36 3.21
CA ARG A 79 16.90 -7.77 3.54
C ARG A 79 15.81 -8.36 4.41
N ILE A 80 15.31 -7.58 5.38
CA ILE A 80 14.23 -8.00 6.28
C ILE A 80 12.97 -8.27 5.48
N ALA A 81 12.54 -7.33 4.65
CA ALA A 81 11.37 -7.45 3.80
C ALA A 81 11.49 -8.67 2.86
N ARG A 82 12.62 -8.82 2.15
CA ARG A 82 12.87 -9.97 1.27
C ARG A 82 12.92 -11.29 2.00
N SER A 83 13.46 -11.32 3.22
CA SER A 83 13.48 -12.53 4.06
C SER A 83 12.09 -12.95 4.52
N ALA A 84 11.15 -12.00 4.58
CA ALA A 84 9.74 -12.26 4.83
C ALA A 84 8.97 -12.66 3.55
N GLY A 85 9.62 -12.71 2.37
CA GLY A 85 9.00 -13.05 1.09
C GLY A 85 8.40 -11.86 0.34
N LEU A 86 8.67 -10.62 0.78
CA LEU A 86 8.16 -9.41 0.15
C LEU A 86 9.12 -8.90 -0.94
N GLU A 87 8.59 -8.45 -2.06
CA GLU A 87 9.35 -7.60 -3.00
C GLU A 87 9.58 -6.23 -2.33
N PHE A 88 10.79 -5.73 -2.34
CA PHE A 88 11.13 -4.43 -1.76
C PHE A 88 11.63 -3.46 -2.84
N VAL A 89 10.96 -2.32 -2.91
CA VAL A 89 11.29 -1.21 -3.81
C VAL A 89 11.56 0.04 -2.99
N HIS A 90 12.66 0.73 -3.27
CA HIS A 90 13.02 1.97 -2.59
C HIS A 90 13.01 3.15 -3.59
N ILE A 91 12.18 4.14 -3.32
CA ILE A 91 12.03 5.37 -4.10
C ILE A 91 12.19 6.53 -3.12
N PRO A 92 13.41 7.04 -2.89
CA PRO A 92 13.64 8.10 -1.92
C PRO A 92 13.08 9.44 -2.41
N VAL A 93 12.03 9.92 -1.79
CA VAL A 93 11.36 11.19 -2.09
C VAL A 93 11.80 12.26 -1.11
N ALA A 94 12.33 13.38 -1.62
CA ALA A 94 12.74 14.50 -0.81
C ALA A 94 11.54 15.17 -0.12
N TRP A 95 11.65 15.41 1.21
CA TRP A 95 10.56 16.02 1.95
C TRP A 95 10.22 17.44 1.51
N ASP A 96 11.26 18.23 1.23
CA ASP A 96 11.11 19.66 0.90
C ASP A 96 10.98 19.91 -0.62
N ALA A 97 11.15 18.88 -1.44
CA ALA A 97 11.11 18.98 -2.90
C ALA A 97 10.61 17.68 -3.56
N PRO A 98 9.38 17.21 -3.26
CA PRO A 98 8.77 16.09 -3.99
C PRO A 98 8.53 16.50 -5.44
N THR A 99 8.72 15.57 -6.39
CA THR A 99 8.58 15.83 -7.83
C THR A 99 7.53 14.93 -8.46
N THR A 100 6.96 15.37 -9.60
CA THR A 100 6.05 14.52 -10.38
C THR A 100 6.78 13.31 -10.96
N ASP A 101 8.08 13.40 -11.23
CA ASP A 101 8.92 12.27 -11.65
C ASP A 101 9.03 11.19 -10.54
N ASP A 102 9.09 11.60 -9.27
CA ASP A 102 9.05 10.65 -8.14
C ASP A 102 7.73 9.87 -8.14
N PHE A 103 6.62 10.58 -8.36
CA PHE A 103 5.31 9.96 -8.43
C PHE A 103 5.14 9.06 -9.67
N ASP A 104 5.61 9.48 -10.84
CA ASP A 104 5.57 8.66 -12.06
C ASP A 104 6.43 7.39 -11.89
N THR A 105 7.59 7.50 -11.23
CA THR A 105 8.43 6.34 -10.87
C THR A 105 7.67 5.38 -9.94
N PHE A 106 6.99 5.90 -8.93
CA PHE A 106 6.14 5.11 -8.04
C PHE A 106 5.00 4.43 -8.80
N ALA A 107 4.28 5.19 -9.63
CA ALA A 107 3.15 4.66 -10.40
C ALA A 107 3.58 3.55 -11.38
N ALA A 108 4.78 3.67 -11.96
CA ALA A 108 5.33 2.68 -12.88
C ALA A 108 5.64 1.33 -12.20
N VAL A 109 5.94 1.33 -10.89
CA VAL A 109 6.21 0.09 -10.15
C VAL A 109 4.98 -0.47 -9.44
N MET A 110 3.89 0.31 -9.34
CA MET A 110 2.64 -0.20 -8.80
C MET A 110 2.02 -1.25 -9.73
N ARG A 111 1.47 -2.31 -9.13
CA ARG A 111 0.74 -3.37 -9.85
C ARG A 111 -0.63 -3.54 -9.20
N ALA A 112 -1.69 -3.23 -9.95
CA ALA A 112 -3.05 -3.18 -9.43
C ALA A 112 -3.55 -4.50 -8.80
N THR A 113 -2.97 -5.63 -9.20
CA THR A 113 -3.35 -6.98 -8.73
C THR A 113 -2.52 -7.45 -7.53
N GLU A 114 -1.45 -6.74 -7.16
CA GLU A 114 -0.57 -7.12 -6.06
C GLU A 114 -0.86 -6.27 -4.82
N LYS A 115 -1.06 -6.91 -3.68
CA LYS A 115 -1.27 -6.22 -2.42
C LYS A 115 0.04 -5.56 -1.97
N THR A 116 0.06 -4.24 -1.97
CA THR A 116 1.25 -3.42 -1.77
C THR A 116 1.11 -2.55 -0.51
N LEU A 117 2.12 -2.61 0.34
CA LEU A 117 2.32 -1.64 1.41
C LEU A 117 3.25 -0.53 0.91
N VAL A 118 2.80 0.70 0.98
CA VAL A 118 3.64 1.89 0.74
C VAL A 118 3.91 2.55 2.07
N HIS A 119 5.16 2.79 2.40
CA HIS A 119 5.47 3.44 3.67
C HIS A 119 6.56 4.50 3.56
N CYS A 120 6.61 5.33 4.58
CA CYS A 120 7.68 6.28 4.82
C CYS A 120 7.93 6.38 6.33
N GLU A 121 8.47 7.48 6.84
CA GLU A 121 8.73 7.64 8.28
C GLU A 121 7.45 7.60 9.13
N VAL A 122 6.43 8.43 8.77
CA VAL A 122 5.18 8.61 9.56
C VAL A 122 3.91 8.62 8.72
N ASN A 123 3.93 8.05 7.54
CA ASN A 123 2.87 8.02 6.53
C ASN A 123 2.56 9.36 5.82
N PHE A 124 3.33 10.42 5.99
CA PHE A 124 3.00 11.69 5.33
C PHE A 124 3.25 11.63 3.82
N ARG A 125 4.46 11.21 3.38
CA ARG A 125 4.75 11.00 1.95
C ARG A 125 3.85 9.91 1.34
N ALA A 126 3.78 8.77 2.03
CA ALA A 126 3.08 7.60 1.51
C ALA A 126 1.56 7.86 1.36
N SER A 127 0.94 8.58 2.29
CA SER A 127 -0.48 8.94 2.18
C SER A 127 -0.78 9.86 0.98
N VAL A 128 0.11 10.79 0.65
CA VAL A 128 -0.05 11.63 -0.56
C VAL A 128 0.08 10.80 -1.83
N PHE A 129 1.07 9.90 -1.89
CA PHE A 129 1.25 9.01 -3.04
C PHE A 129 0.05 8.05 -3.19
N GLY A 130 -0.49 7.55 -2.08
CA GLY A 130 -1.72 6.76 -2.06
C GLY A 130 -2.94 7.55 -2.56
N PHE A 131 -3.11 8.78 -2.11
CA PHE A 131 -4.15 9.71 -2.58
C PHE A 131 -4.06 9.92 -4.10
N LEU A 132 -2.88 10.31 -4.60
CA LEU A 132 -2.67 10.55 -6.04
C LEU A 132 -2.94 9.29 -6.87
N TYR A 133 -2.48 8.13 -6.42
CA TYR A 133 -2.71 6.88 -7.13
C TYR A 133 -4.20 6.51 -7.20
N GLN A 134 -4.93 6.69 -6.09
CA GLN A 134 -6.38 6.48 -6.04
C GLN A 134 -7.12 7.35 -7.07
N VAL A 135 -6.81 8.64 -7.09
CA VAL A 135 -7.50 9.59 -7.97
C VAL A 135 -7.12 9.37 -9.44
N ILE A 136 -5.83 9.24 -9.73
CA ILE A 136 -5.31 9.23 -11.11
C ILE A 136 -5.53 7.86 -11.78
N TYR A 137 -5.28 6.76 -11.07
CA TYR A 137 -5.25 5.43 -11.70
C TYR A 137 -6.43 4.54 -11.32
N LEU A 138 -7.07 4.75 -10.17
CA LEU A 138 -8.20 3.96 -9.74
C LEU A 138 -9.54 4.69 -9.91
N GLY A 139 -9.52 5.99 -10.30
CA GLY A 139 -10.73 6.77 -10.59
C GLY A 139 -11.57 7.09 -9.34
N THR A 140 -10.99 7.00 -8.16
CA THR A 140 -11.67 7.38 -6.91
C THR A 140 -11.93 8.89 -6.92
N PRO A 141 -13.13 9.37 -6.54
CA PRO A 141 -13.37 10.80 -6.39
C PRO A 141 -12.35 11.47 -5.48
N ALA A 142 -11.82 12.62 -5.90
CA ALA A 142 -10.73 13.29 -5.18
C ALA A 142 -11.12 13.66 -3.74
N GLU A 143 -12.37 14.06 -3.49
CA GLU A 143 -12.90 14.36 -2.17
C GLU A 143 -12.85 13.14 -1.24
N GLU A 144 -13.17 11.95 -1.76
CA GLU A 144 -13.17 10.71 -0.99
C GLU A 144 -11.74 10.31 -0.61
N ALA A 145 -10.83 10.33 -1.58
CA ALA A 145 -9.42 10.02 -1.35
C ALA A 145 -8.75 11.06 -0.41
N TRP A 146 -9.12 12.35 -0.55
CA TRP A 146 -8.65 13.44 0.32
C TRP A 146 -9.11 13.27 1.77
N ALA A 147 -10.35 12.85 1.97
CA ALA A 147 -10.88 12.58 3.30
C ALA A 147 -10.10 11.47 4.02
N LEU A 148 -9.57 10.48 3.30
CA LEU A 148 -8.69 9.46 3.87
C LEU A 148 -7.33 10.03 4.25
N LEU A 149 -6.68 10.78 3.34
CA LEU A 149 -5.38 11.41 3.57
C LEU A 149 -5.42 12.34 4.78
N THR A 150 -6.42 13.21 4.86
CA THR A 150 -6.52 14.23 5.92
C THR A 150 -6.84 13.66 7.31
N ARG A 151 -7.17 12.39 7.42
CA ARG A 151 -7.21 11.68 8.72
C ARG A 151 -5.82 11.56 9.36
N ILE A 152 -4.78 11.62 8.56
CA ILE A 152 -3.39 11.47 9.03
C ILE A 152 -2.76 12.85 9.27
N TRP A 153 -2.87 13.74 8.29
CA TRP A 153 -2.30 15.08 8.38
C TRP A 153 -2.89 16.01 7.32
N ILE A 154 -2.72 17.31 7.52
CA ILE A 154 -3.03 18.31 6.49
C ILE A 154 -1.72 18.63 5.75
N PRO A 155 -1.60 18.34 4.45
CA PRO A 155 -0.40 18.67 3.68
C PRO A 155 -0.03 20.16 3.79
N ASN A 156 1.27 20.41 3.97
CA ASN A 156 1.81 21.77 3.93
C ASN A 156 1.87 22.32 2.50
N GLU A 157 2.24 23.58 2.32
CA GLU A 157 2.23 24.24 0.99
C GLU A 157 3.11 23.53 -0.05
N THR A 158 4.26 22.96 0.33
CA THR A 158 5.12 22.18 -0.55
C THR A 158 4.37 20.96 -1.10
N TRP A 159 3.72 20.21 -0.22
CA TRP A 159 3.00 19.00 -0.58
C TRP A 159 1.68 19.29 -1.29
N LYS A 160 1.00 20.39 -0.97
CA LYS A 160 -0.18 20.85 -1.73
C LYS A 160 0.22 21.23 -3.15
N THR A 161 1.29 22.01 -3.33
CA THR A 161 1.80 22.38 -4.65
C THR A 161 2.14 21.13 -5.48
N PHE A 162 2.82 20.16 -4.86
CA PHE A 162 3.11 18.88 -5.52
C PHE A 162 1.85 18.12 -5.94
N ILE A 163 0.84 18.01 -5.04
CA ILE A 163 -0.44 17.36 -5.35
C ILE A 163 -1.12 18.03 -6.55
N VAL A 164 -1.23 19.37 -6.52
CA VAL A 164 -1.86 20.12 -7.59
C VAL A 164 -1.13 19.91 -8.92
N SER A 165 0.21 19.94 -8.90
CA SER A 165 1.03 19.69 -10.11
C SER A 165 0.82 18.30 -10.66
N ALA A 166 0.87 17.26 -9.81
CA ALA A 166 0.70 15.87 -10.23
C ALA A 166 -0.71 15.59 -10.81
N LEU A 167 -1.75 16.18 -10.23
CA LEU A 167 -3.10 16.08 -10.75
C LEU A 167 -3.26 16.81 -12.09
N ALA A 168 -2.73 18.05 -12.18
CA ALA A 168 -2.81 18.88 -13.38
C ALA A 168 -2.10 18.23 -14.59
N GLU A 169 -0.96 17.59 -14.42
CA GLU A 169 -0.27 16.82 -15.47
C GLU A 169 -1.13 15.69 -16.06
N LYS A 170 -2.08 15.18 -15.29
CA LYS A 170 -3.05 14.16 -15.74
C LYS A 170 -4.41 14.75 -16.13
N GLY A 171 -4.52 16.09 -16.25
CA GLY A 171 -5.73 16.78 -16.64
C GLY A 171 -6.84 16.78 -15.57
N ILE A 172 -6.49 16.59 -14.30
CA ILE A 172 -7.43 16.55 -13.18
C ILE A 172 -7.30 17.85 -12.39
N GLU A 173 -8.44 18.56 -12.24
CA GLU A 173 -8.55 19.74 -11.38
C GLU A 173 -9.20 19.35 -10.06
N TYR A 174 -8.57 19.73 -8.94
CA TYR A 174 -9.14 19.54 -7.61
C TYR A 174 -8.88 20.77 -6.73
N PRO A 175 -9.89 21.64 -6.58
CA PRO A 175 -9.76 22.90 -5.82
C PRO A 175 -9.76 22.72 -4.30
N GLY A 176 -9.93 21.50 -3.80
CA GLY A 176 -10.01 21.19 -2.37
C GLY A 176 -8.66 21.00 -1.66
N VAL A 177 -7.53 21.23 -2.36
CA VAL A 177 -6.17 21.09 -1.80
C VAL A 177 -5.71 22.36 -1.11
#